data_bda0bc5a4cfcf28208eacc072ed524e5
#
_entry.id   bda0bc5a4cfcf28208eacc072ed524e5
#
_cell.length_a   1.000
_cell.length_b   1.000
_cell.length_c   1.000
_cell.angle_alpha   90.00
_cell.angle_beta   90.00
_cell.angle_gamma   90.00
#
_symmetry.space_group_name_H-M   'P 1'
#
loop_
_entity.id
_entity.type
_entity.pdbx_description
1 polymer ?
#
loop_
_entity_poly.entity_id
_entity_poly.type
_entity_poly.pdbx_seq_one_letter_code
_entity_poly.pdbx_strand_id
1 'polypeptide(L)'
;STLMRSSAASDVYKRQDGMDRIELIEAYREIIKENIEYDLLVLRYGRERLDEALELMLEVILSKRPYIRIAGDDFPREIVKSRFLKINSGHLEYVFDCIDKNTTKVGNIKAYLLAALYNAPATMDSYYRAEVNHDLYGC
;
A
#
# COMPACT_ATOMS: atom_id res chain seq x y z
N SER A 1 -5.28 21.11 3.38
CA SER A 1 -3.98 21.62 2.93
C SER A 1 -2.87 20.61 3.23
N THR A 2 -1.79 20.70 2.49
CA THR A 2 -0.65 19.81 2.64
C THR A 2 -0.04 19.92 4.04
N LEU A 3 0.02 21.13 4.57
CA LEU A 3 0.58 21.38 5.90
C LEU A 3 -0.23 20.70 7.00
N MET A 4 -1.54 20.79 6.92
CA MET A 4 -2.43 20.16 7.90
C MET A 4 -2.30 18.63 7.84
N ARG A 5 -2.18 18.09 6.65
CA ARG A 5 -1.99 16.67 6.44
C ARG A 5 -0.68 16.17 7.07
N SER A 6 0.41 16.88 6.86
CA SER A 6 1.69 16.55 7.46
C SER A 6 1.65 16.66 8.98
N SER A 7 0.97 17.69 9.49
CA SER A 7 0.79 17.86 10.92
C SER A 7 0.00 16.71 11.55
N ALA A 8 -1.05 16.26 10.88
CA ALA A 8 -1.86 15.14 11.36
C ALA A 8 -1.04 13.87 11.47
N ALA A 9 -0.22 13.55 10.47
CA ALA A 9 0.65 12.39 10.51
C ALA A 9 1.68 12.49 11.63
N SER A 10 2.28 13.65 11.81
CA SER A 10 3.23 13.92 12.90
C SER A 10 2.59 13.75 14.27
N ASP A 11 1.36 14.26 14.43
CA ASP A 11 0.64 14.16 15.68
C ASP A 11 0.34 12.71 16.04
N VAL A 12 0.01 11.88 15.07
CA VAL A 12 -0.23 10.45 15.28
C VAL A 12 1.03 9.79 15.85
N TYR A 13 2.19 10.06 15.27
CA TYR A 13 3.45 9.51 15.78
C TYR A 13 3.76 9.96 17.20
N LYS A 14 3.58 11.24 17.47
CA LYS A 14 3.87 11.80 18.79
C LYS A 14 2.93 11.29 19.87
N ARG A 15 1.69 11.01 19.52
CA ARG A 15 0.64 10.64 20.47
C ARG A 15 0.42 9.13 20.55
N GLN A 16 1.22 8.35 19.86
CA GLN A 16 1.04 6.90 19.75
C GLN A 16 1.02 6.21 21.12
N ASP A 17 1.85 6.64 22.05
CA ASP A 17 1.95 6.02 23.37
C ASP A 17 0.74 6.29 24.26
N GLY A 18 0.09 7.45 24.10
CA GLY A 18 -1.07 7.84 24.90
C GLY A 18 -2.40 7.62 24.19
N MET A 19 -2.38 7.09 22.98
CA MET A 19 -3.56 6.95 22.14
C MET A 19 -4.21 5.58 22.35
N ASP A 20 -5.53 5.56 22.46
CA ASP A 20 -6.29 4.32 22.47
C ASP A 20 -6.06 3.59 21.14
N ARG A 21 -6.05 2.26 21.20
CA ARG A 21 -5.78 1.45 19.99
C ARG A 21 -6.80 1.71 18.90
N ILE A 22 -8.06 1.88 19.25
CA ILE A 22 -9.13 2.17 18.27
C ILE A 22 -8.87 3.53 17.60
N GLU A 23 -8.49 4.53 18.38
CA GLU A 23 -8.15 5.85 17.84
C GLU A 23 -6.94 5.78 16.90
N LEU A 24 -5.95 4.99 17.27
CA LEU A 24 -4.75 4.79 16.45
C LEU A 24 -5.10 4.14 15.11
N ILE A 25 -5.92 3.10 15.14
CA ILE A 25 -6.37 2.40 13.93
C ILE A 25 -7.10 3.38 13.01
N GLU A 26 -8.04 4.15 13.57
CA GLU A 26 -8.81 5.10 12.77
C GLU A 26 -7.93 6.22 12.20
N ALA A 27 -6.95 6.68 12.96
CA ALA A 27 -6.02 7.71 12.48
C ALA A 27 -5.22 7.21 11.28
N TYR A 28 -4.67 6.02 11.35
CA TYR A 28 -3.92 5.44 10.23
C TYR A 28 -4.84 5.13 9.05
N ARG A 29 -6.04 4.67 9.31
CA ARG A 29 -7.03 4.41 8.25
C ARG A 29 -7.29 5.67 7.44
N GLU A 30 -7.49 6.79 8.10
CA GLU A 30 -7.75 8.05 7.41
C GLU A 30 -6.52 8.53 6.62
N ILE A 31 -5.33 8.36 7.15
CA ILE A 31 -4.09 8.71 6.46
C ILE A 31 -3.96 7.89 5.18
N ILE A 32 -4.18 6.58 5.26
CA ILE A 32 -4.07 5.69 4.10
C ILE A 32 -5.13 6.03 3.06
N LYS A 33 -6.39 6.23 3.49
CA LYS A 33 -7.48 6.59 2.58
C LYS A 33 -7.17 7.84 1.80
N GLU A 34 -6.60 8.84 2.46
CA GLU A 34 -6.22 10.08 1.80
C GLU A 34 -5.09 9.85 0.79
N ASN A 35 -4.09 9.09 1.18
CA ASN A 35 -2.93 8.82 0.32
C ASN A 35 -3.31 8.06 -0.95
N ILE A 36 -4.24 7.12 -0.86
CA ILE A 36 -4.66 6.30 -2.00
C ILE A 36 -5.85 6.90 -2.75
N GLU A 37 -6.35 8.03 -2.32
CA GLU A 37 -7.53 8.67 -2.90
C GLU A 37 -8.71 7.69 -2.95
N TYR A 38 -9.06 7.18 -1.78
CA TYR A 38 -10.06 6.13 -1.61
C TYR A 38 -11.37 6.42 -2.34
N ASP A 39 -11.88 7.64 -2.22
CA ASP A 39 -13.17 8.01 -2.80
C ASP A 39 -13.18 7.90 -4.33
N LEU A 40 -12.04 8.13 -4.96
CA LEU A 40 -11.90 7.99 -6.40
C LEU A 40 -11.72 6.53 -6.81
N LEU A 41 -10.85 5.81 -6.11
CA LEU A 41 -10.55 4.43 -6.47
C LEU A 41 -11.75 3.49 -6.20
N VAL A 42 -12.57 3.79 -5.22
CA VAL A 42 -13.73 2.96 -4.90
C VAL A 42 -14.73 2.94 -6.06
N LEU A 43 -14.81 4.02 -6.82
CA LEU A 43 -15.68 4.09 -7.99
C LEU A 43 -15.20 3.16 -9.10
N ARG A 44 -13.90 2.95 -9.21
CA ARG A 44 -13.32 2.14 -10.27
C ARG A 44 -13.20 0.65 -9.89
N TYR A 45 -12.77 0.37 -8.67
CA TYR A 45 -12.45 -1.01 -8.27
C TYR A 45 -13.47 -1.64 -7.34
N GLY A 46 -14.35 -0.85 -6.76
CA GLY A 46 -15.34 -1.34 -5.81
C GLY A 46 -14.82 -1.34 -4.38
N ARG A 47 -15.78 -1.27 -3.46
CA ARG A 47 -15.47 -1.17 -2.03
C ARG A 47 -14.78 -2.41 -1.49
N GLU A 48 -15.28 -3.57 -1.86
CA GLU A 48 -14.77 -4.85 -1.33
C GLU A 48 -13.29 -5.02 -1.62
N ARG A 49 -12.91 -4.81 -2.84
CA ARG A 49 -11.53 -4.97 -3.29
C ARG A 49 -10.60 -3.94 -2.66
N LEU A 50 -11.07 -2.71 -2.61
CA LEU A 50 -10.27 -1.61 -2.06
C LEU A 50 -10.11 -1.75 -0.54
N ASP A 51 -11.16 -2.18 0.16
CA ASP A 51 -11.12 -2.40 1.59
C ASP A 51 -10.18 -3.54 1.96
N GLU A 52 -10.12 -4.57 1.14
CA GLU A 52 -9.19 -5.68 1.36
C GLU A 52 -7.73 -5.18 1.36
N ALA A 53 -7.37 -4.34 0.39
CA ALA A 53 -6.05 -3.74 0.33
C ALA A 53 -5.79 -2.82 1.52
N LEU A 54 -6.78 -2.00 1.85
CA LEU A 54 -6.68 -1.06 2.97
C LEU A 54 -6.46 -1.78 4.30
N GLU A 55 -7.23 -2.81 4.56
CA GLU A 55 -7.11 -3.57 5.80
C GLU A 55 -5.77 -4.29 5.91
N LEU A 56 -5.27 -4.80 4.79
CA LEU A 56 -3.95 -5.44 4.77
C LEU A 56 -2.85 -4.43 5.11
N MET A 57 -2.93 -3.25 4.55
CA MET A 57 -1.97 -2.18 4.83
C MET A 57 -2.01 -1.79 6.30
N LEU A 58 -3.21 -1.67 6.87
CA LEU A 58 -3.39 -1.35 8.28
C LEU A 58 -2.80 -2.43 9.18
N GLU A 59 -3.06 -3.69 8.86
CA GLU A 59 -2.53 -4.82 9.63
C GLU A 59 -1.01 -4.76 9.72
N VAL A 60 -0.37 -4.48 8.61
CA VAL A 60 1.10 -4.41 8.54
C VAL A 60 1.63 -3.19 9.28
N ILE A 61 1.03 -2.03 9.08
CA ILE A 61 1.46 -0.78 9.72
C ILE A 61 1.34 -0.87 11.24
N LEU A 62 0.29 -1.53 11.73
CA LEU A 62 0.00 -1.63 13.15
C LEU A 62 0.63 -2.86 13.81
N SER A 63 1.36 -3.68 13.05
CA SER A 63 2.00 -4.89 13.58
C SER A 63 3.02 -4.53 14.66
N LYS A 64 3.05 -5.35 15.71
CA LYS A 64 4.04 -5.20 16.79
C LYS A 64 5.25 -6.11 16.60
N ARG A 65 5.26 -6.92 15.56
CA ARG A 65 6.39 -7.80 15.26
C ARG A 65 7.58 -6.98 14.80
N PRO A 66 8.80 -7.32 15.24
CA PRO A 66 10.00 -6.56 14.82
C PRO A 66 10.30 -6.73 13.34
N TYR A 67 9.90 -7.85 12.75
CA TYR A 67 10.11 -8.13 11.33
C TYR A 67 8.81 -8.55 10.68
N ILE A 68 8.63 -8.14 9.42
CA ILE A 68 7.48 -8.52 8.60
C ILE A 68 7.99 -9.42 7.48
N ARG A 69 7.37 -10.59 7.33
CA ARG A 69 7.77 -11.53 6.28
C ARG A 69 7.05 -11.20 4.98
N ILE A 70 7.83 -10.93 3.94
CA ILE A 70 7.32 -10.59 2.61
C ILE A 70 8.10 -11.36 1.57
N ALA A 71 7.41 -12.18 0.77
CA ALA A 71 8.00 -12.96 -0.31
C ALA A 71 9.18 -13.83 0.14
N GLY A 72 9.06 -14.39 1.34
CA GLY A 72 10.07 -15.30 1.87
C GLY A 72 11.22 -14.65 2.64
N ASP A 73 11.28 -13.33 2.64
CA ASP A 73 12.31 -12.58 3.36
C ASP A 73 11.72 -11.80 4.52
N ASP A 74 12.54 -11.56 5.54
CA ASP A 74 12.14 -10.77 6.70
C ASP A 74 12.67 -9.35 6.58
N PHE A 75 11.76 -8.38 6.68
CA PHE A 75 12.10 -6.95 6.59
C PHE A 75 11.78 -6.25 7.90
N PRO A 76 12.63 -5.31 8.35
CA PRO A 76 12.35 -4.56 9.57
C PRO A 76 11.00 -3.85 9.48
N ARG A 77 10.23 -3.95 10.54
CA ARG A 77 8.88 -3.37 10.60
C ARG A 77 8.84 -1.90 10.20
N GLU A 78 9.81 -1.12 10.66
CA GLU A 78 9.83 0.32 10.40
C GLU A 78 10.01 0.63 8.91
N ILE A 79 10.78 -0.18 8.21
CA ILE A 79 10.97 -0.01 6.75
C ILE A 79 9.67 -0.32 6.01
N VAL A 80 9.01 -1.42 6.38
CA VAL A 80 7.75 -1.81 5.74
C VAL A 80 6.67 -0.76 6.00
N LYS A 81 6.55 -0.32 7.23
CA LYS A 81 5.60 0.73 7.62
C LYS A 81 5.84 2.00 6.81
N SER A 82 7.09 2.43 6.70
CA SER A 82 7.44 3.62 5.94
C SER A 82 7.04 3.51 4.46
N ARG A 83 7.29 2.35 3.86
CA ARG A 83 6.90 2.13 2.45
C ARG A 83 5.39 2.15 2.27
N PHE A 84 4.66 1.50 3.16
CA PHE A 84 3.20 1.43 3.05
C PHE A 84 2.55 2.80 3.24
N LEU A 85 3.12 3.65 4.08
CA LEU A 85 2.62 5.01 4.27
C LEU A 85 2.88 5.90 3.05
N LYS A 86 3.72 5.49 2.14
CA LYS A 86 4.01 6.22 0.90
C LYS A 86 3.25 5.71 -0.31
N ILE A 87 2.48 4.62 -0.16
CA ILE A 87 1.68 4.09 -1.26
C ILE A 87 0.58 5.10 -1.61
N ASN A 88 0.44 5.36 -2.90
CA ASN A 88 -0.55 6.30 -3.41
C ASN A 88 -1.51 5.59 -4.37
N SER A 89 -2.44 6.36 -4.96
CA SER A 89 -3.45 5.82 -5.88
C SER A 89 -2.81 5.12 -7.09
N GLY A 90 -1.75 5.72 -7.63
CA GLY A 90 -1.06 5.15 -8.79
C GLY A 90 -0.46 3.78 -8.50
N HIS A 91 0.11 3.61 -7.32
CA HIS A 91 0.66 2.32 -6.90
C HIS A 91 -0.44 1.26 -6.81
N LEU A 92 -1.58 1.61 -6.22
CA LEU A 92 -2.71 0.67 -6.10
C LEU A 92 -3.30 0.31 -7.46
N GLU A 93 -3.46 1.28 -8.34
CA GLU A 93 -3.93 1.01 -9.70
C GLU A 93 -3.00 0.02 -10.41
N TYR A 94 -1.70 0.24 -10.29
CA TYR A 94 -0.71 -0.67 -10.87
C TYR A 94 -0.83 -2.07 -10.30
N VAL A 95 -0.96 -2.20 -8.99
CA VAL A 95 -1.08 -3.51 -8.34
C VAL A 95 -2.35 -4.24 -8.79
N PHE A 96 -3.48 -3.53 -8.84
CA PHE A 96 -4.74 -4.12 -9.28
C PHE A 96 -4.68 -4.54 -10.75
N ASP A 97 -4.05 -3.73 -11.59
CA ASP A 97 -3.86 -4.07 -13.00
C ASP A 97 -3.01 -5.33 -13.15
N CYS A 98 -1.96 -5.45 -12.36
CA CYS A 98 -1.11 -6.64 -12.38
C CYS A 98 -1.88 -7.90 -11.97
N ILE A 99 -2.71 -7.78 -10.95
CA ILE A 99 -3.55 -8.88 -10.49
C ILE A 99 -4.53 -9.30 -11.59
N ASP A 100 -5.17 -8.31 -12.23
CA ASP A 100 -6.15 -8.56 -13.28
C ASP A 100 -5.54 -9.19 -14.53
N LYS A 101 -4.31 -8.84 -14.85
CA LYS A 101 -3.60 -9.39 -16.00
C LYS A 101 -2.98 -10.76 -15.73
N ASN A 102 -2.88 -11.12 -14.47
CA ASN A 102 -2.29 -12.41 -14.08
C ASN A 102 -3.32 -13.52 -14.28
N THR A 103 -3.10 -14.34 -15.30
CA THR A 103 -3.99 -15.47 -15.60
C THR A 103 -3.68 -16.70 -14.77
N THR A 104 -2.54 -16.71 -14.08
CA THR A 104 -2.17 -17.80 -13.19
C THR A 104 -2.98 -17.73 -11.91
N LYS A 105 -3.52 -18.86 -11.49
CA LYS A 105 -4.29 -18.92 -10.26
C LYS A 105 -3.37 -18.69 -9.07
N VAL A 106 -3.66 -17.64 -8.29
CA VAL A 106 -2.88 -17.30 -7.13
C VAL A 106 -3.43 -18.05 -5.92
N GLY A 107 -2.59 -18.90 -5.32
CA GLY A 107 -3.01 -19.71 -4.18
C GLY A 107 -3.17 -18.92 -2.88
N ASN A 108 -2.40 -17.83 -2.72
CA ASN A 108 -2.46 -17.00 -1.53
C ASN A 108 -2.51 -15.53 -1.95
N ILE A 109 -3.72 -15.03 -2.08
CA ILE A 109 -3.96 -13.65 -2.52
C ILE A 109 -3.37 -12.63 -1.55
N LYS A 110 -3.50 -12.90 -0.25
CA LYS A 110 -2.99 -11.98 0.78
C LYS A 110 -1.46 -11.83 0.67
N ALA A 111 -0.75 -12.94 0.53
CA ALA A 111 0.70 -12.92 0.40
C ALA A 111 1.14 -12.22 -0.89
N TYR A 112 0.43 -12.48 -1.98
CA TYR A 112 0.69 -11.84 -3.26
C TYR A 112 0.49 -10.33 -3.17
N LEU A 113 -0.64 -9.92 -2.61
CA LEU A 113 -0.98 -8.51 -2.47
C LEU A 113 0.04 -7.78 -1.58
N LEU A 114 0.46 -8.41 -0.49
CA LEU A 114 1.45 -7.85 0.41
C LEU A 114 2.79 -7.61 -0.31
N ALA A 115 3.27 -8.58 -1.06
CA ALA A 115 4.51 -8.46 -1.81
C ALA A 115 4.40 -7.42 -2.92
N ALA A 116 3.29 -7.40 -3.63
CA ALA A 116 3.05 -6.45 -4.72
C ALA A 116 3.01 -5.02 -4.21
N LEU A 117 2.33 -4.77 -3.09
CA LEU A 117 2.27 -3.45 -2.48
C LEU A 117 3.62 -2.98 -1.98
N TYR A 118 4.37 -3.87 -1.34
CA TYR A 118 5.69 -3.54 -0.82
C TYR A 118 6.65 -3.14 -1.93
N ASN A 119 6.57 -3.81 -3.08
CA ASN A 119 7.49 -3.61 -4.20
C ASN A 119 6.97 -2.61 -5.24
N ALA A 120 5.71 -2.19 -5.16
CA ALA A 120 5.06 -1.37 -6.19
C ALA A 120 5.86 -0.13 -6.60
N PRO A 121 6.39 0.68 -5.67
CA PRO A 121 7.12 1.89 -6.10
C PRO A 121 8.30 1.61 -7.01
N ALA A 122 9.06 0.55 -6.75
CA ALA A 122 10.21 0.19 -7.56
C ALA A 122 9.80 -0.56 -8.83
N THR A 123 8.88 -1.52 -8.70
CA THR A 123 8.44 -2.37 -9.81
C THR A 123 7.66 -1.60 -10.86
N MET A 124 6.87 -0.62 -10.42
CA MET A 124 6.07 0.20 -11.32
C MET A 124 6.96 0.98 -12.30
N ASP A 125 8.02 1.58 -11.79
CA ASP A 125 8.98 2.30 -12.62
C ASP A 125 9.62 1.39 -13.65
N SER A 126 10.07 0.22 -13.24
CA SER A 126 10.71 -0.76 -14.13
C SER A 126 9.75 -1.26 -15.20
N TYR A 127 8.50 -1.50 -14.80
CA TYR A 127 7.47 -1.98 -15.73
C TYR A 127 7.18 -0.95 -16.83
N TYR A 128 6.96 0.30 -16.46
CA TYR A 128 6.66 1.34 -17.44
C TYR A 128 7.86 1.65 -18.33
N ARG A 129 9.05 1.58 -17.78
CA ARG A 129 10.28 1.75 -18.57
C ARG A 129 10.43 0.65 -19.61
N ALA A 130 10.13 -0.57 -19.24
CA ALA A 130 10.18 -1.71 -20.16
C ALA A 130 9.12 -1.59 -21.26
N GLU A 131 7.91 -1.12 -20.95
CA GLU A 131 6.86 -0.93 -21.93
C GLU A 131 7.22 0.17 -22.93
N VAL A 132 7.79 1.27 -22.45
CA VAL A 132 8.25 2.35 -23.33
C VAL A 132 9.31 1.85 -24.30
N ASN A 133 10.28 1.09 -23.81
CA ASN A 133 11.33 0.51 -24.65
C ASN A 133 10.75 -0.44 -25.69
N HIS A 134 9.78 -1.26 -25.30
CA HIS A 134 9.13 -2.17 -26.22
C HIS A 134 8.40 -1.43 -27.33
N ASP A 135 7.65 -0.39 -26.99
CA ASP A 135 6.93 0.43 -27.96
C ASP A 135 7.88 1.16 -28.91
N LEU A 136 8.98 1.69 -28.39
CA LEU A 136 9.95 2.45 -29.18
C LEU A 136 10.71 1.57 -30.17
N TYR A 137 11.02 0.33 -29.81
CA TYR A 137 11.84 -0.55 -30.63
C TYR A 137 11.05 -1.64 -31.35
N GLY A 138 9.74 -1.62 -31.24
CA GLY A 138 8.85 -2.47 -32.01
C GLY A 138 8.97 -3.96 -31.74
N CYS A 139 9.41 -4.32 -30.57
CA CYS A 139 9.57 -5.75 -30.22
C CYS A 139 8.30 -6.39 -29.75
#